data_e1eb3404269051f0f2640b8b6e30d25a
#
_entry.id   e1eb3404269051f0f2640b8b6e30d25a
#
_cell.length_a   1.000
_cell.length_b   1.000
_cell.length_c   1.000
_cell.angle_alpha   90.00
_cell.angle_beta   90.00
_cell.angle_gamma   90.00
#
_symmetry.space_group_name_H-M   'P 1'
#
loop_
_entity.id
_entity.type
_entity.pdbx_description
1 polymer ?
#
loop_
_entity_poly.entity_id
_entity_poly.type
_entity_poly.pdbx_seq_one_letter_code
_entity_poly.pdbx_strand_id
1 'polypeptide(L)'
;MIRTGEFKIIDGIEIVQLFDEKSVFNFKGWKMLNLDYVVIPEIDFPDNSSVNLRYRVFDVVLEKEIRASKIFGLRSNLRQIGHFASDGIFESILGFPGVASTKIMYVNYSNFNDEETYKLFISDSDGFNRKLLLQSPYPIISPAWSPDSKEVAYVSFETGKASVYIQNVSTGRRNLVLKKNTQVSSPSWSPNGKFLAITIHEGGNPEIYILKLKDKSLTRLTNHYSIDTEANWSAKGNKIMFTSSRSGTPQLYEINLRSIGKNPKRITYEGDYNARGSLSLIHI
;
A
#
# COMPACT_ATOMS: atom_id res chain seq x y z
N MET A 1 13.81 -3.22 -8.23
CA MET A 1 13.53 -3.24 -9.68
C MET A 1 13.25 -4.64 -10.21
N ILE A 2 14.08 -5.67 -10.03
CA ILE A 2 13.82 -7.06 -10.52
C ILE A 2 12.43 -7.58 -10.10
N ARG A 3 11.99 -7.30 -8.86
CA ARG A 3 10.71 -7.80 -8.31
C ARG A 3 9.46 -7.21 -8.96
N THR A 4 9.58 -6.13 -9.73
CA THR A 4 8.42 -5.55 -10.42
C THR A 4 8.01 -6.32 -11.67
N GLY A 5 8.93 -7.14 -12.21
CA GLY A 5 8.73 -7.84 -13.48
C GLY A 5 8.88 -6.96 -14.72
N GLU A 6 9.01 -5.63 -14.56
CA GLU A 6 9.10 -4.66 -15.65
C GLU A 6 10.50 -4.59 -16.28
N PHE A 7 11.53 -5.05 -15.57
CA PHE A 7 12.92 -4.94 -16.00
C PHE A 7 13.63 -6.27 -16.05
N LYS A 8 14.30 -6.53 -17.15
CA LYS A 8 15.37 -7.52 -17.23
C LYS A 8 16.69 -6.84 -16.88
N ILE A 9 17.24 -7.13 -15.70
CA ILE A 9 18.50 -6.54 -15.25
C ILE A 9 19.65 -7.41 -15.75
N ILE A 10 20.66 -6.76 -16.32
CA ILE A 10 21.92 -7.38 -16.71
C ILE A 10 22.95 -6.96 -15.67
N ASP A 11 23.60 -7.92 -15.04
CA ASP A 11 24.59 -7.66 -14.00
C ASP A 11 25.85 -7.06 -14.61
N GLY A 12 26.33 -5.94 -14.07
CA GLY A 12 27.39 -5.12 -14.67
C GLY A 12 28.81 -5.66 -14.51
N ILE A 13 29.02 -6.82 -13.90
CA ILE A 13 30.37 -7.35 -13.61
C ILE A 13 31.18 -7.61 -14.90
N GLU A 14 30.51 -7.94 -16.01
CA GLU A 14 31.16 -8.14 -17.31
C GLU A 14 31.36 -6.84 -18.12
N ILE A 15 30.81 -5.71 -17.64
CA ILE A 15 30.69 -4.47 -18.41
C ILE A 15 31.69 -3.39 -17.95
N VAL A 16 32.40 -3.62 -16.85
CA VAL A 16 33.36 -2.65 -16.23
C VAL A 16 34.44 -2.17 -17.20
N GLN A 17 34.74 -2.90 -18.27
CA GLN A 17 35.74 -2.47 -19.29
C GLN A 17 35.26 -1.35 -20.22
N LEU A 18 33.97 -0.98 -20.20
CA LEU A 18 33.40 0.09 -21.02
C LEU A 18 33.35 1.45 -20.32
N PHE A 19 33.74 1.50 -19.04
CA PHE A 19 33.81 2.72 -18.24
C PHE A 19 35.21 3.30 -18.19
N ASP A 20 35.42 4.40 -18.88
CA ASP A 20 36.47 5.36 -18.57
C ASP A 20 35.83 6.48 -17.71
N GLU A 21 36.21 6.60 -16.43
CA GLU A 21 35.66 7.56 -15.46
C GLU A 21 35.73 9.04 -15.93
N LYS A 22 36.50 9.33 -16.97
CA LYS A 22 36.74 10.67 -17.51
C LYS A 22 36.05 10.95 -18.85
N SER A 23 35.37 9.98 -19.43
CA SER A 23 34.78 10.12 -20.76
C SER A 23 33.29 10.51 -20.73
N VAL A 24 32.86 11.22 -21.76
CA VAL A 24 31.45 11.43 -22.10
C VAL A 24 30.77 10.08 -22.25
N PHE A 25 29.57 9.91 -21.67
CA PHE A 25 28.81 8.66 -21.73
C PHE A 25 28.71 8.13 -23.18
N ASN A 26 29.25 6.93 -23.43
CA ASN A 26 29.33 6.37 -24.79
C ASN A 26 28.06 5.58 -25.15
N PHE A 27 27.03 6.27 -25.64
CA PHE A 27 25.78 5.66 -26.06
C PHE A 27 25.95 4.56 -27.13
N LYS A 28 26.90 4.70 -28.06
CA LYS A 28 27.13 3.72 -29.13
C LYS A 28 27.57 2.37 -28.57
N GLY A 29 28.47 2.38 -27.59
CA GLY A 29 28.92 1.16 -26.95
C GLY A 29 27.78 0.42 -26.22
N TRP A 30 26.93 1.18 -25.53
CA TRP A 30 25.80 0.62 -24.82
C TRP A 30 24.70 0.08 -25.74
N LYS A 31 24.45 0.72 -26.89
CA LYS A 31 23.54 0.22 -27.92
C LYS A 31 23.98 -1.16 -28.48
N MET A 32 25.28 -1.39 -28.62
CA MET A 32 25.80 -2.67 -29.11
C MET A 32 25.49 -3.84 -28.17
N LEU A 33 25.22 -3.55 -26.88
CA LEU A 33 24.83 -4.52 -25.87
C LEU A 33 23.31 -4.73 -25.81
N ASN A 34 22.53 -4.11 -26.69
CA ASN A 34 21.06 -4.16 -26.72
C ASN A 34 20.42 -3.78 -25.36
N LEU A 35 20.94 -2.70 -24.74
CA LEU A 35 20.39 -2.14 -23.52
C LEU A 35 19.49 -0.97 -23.84
N ASP A 36 18.31 -0.91 -23.21
CA ASP A 36 17.39 0.23 -23.32
C ASP A 36 17.78 1.35 -22.36
N TYR A 37 18.22 1.00 -21.16
CA TYR A 37 18.60 1.96 -20.09
C TYR A 37 19.90 1.55 -19.41
N VAL A 38 20.66 2.54 -18.97
CA VAL A 38 21.84 2.37 -18.12
C VAL A 38 21.69 3.21 -16.88
N VAL A 39 21.95 2.61 -15.70
CA VAL A 39 21.96 3.29 -14.41
C VAL A 39 23.37 3.25 -13.84
N ILE A 40 23.93 4.42 -13.52
CA ILE A 40 25.25 4.56 -12.92
C ILE A 40 25.09 5.05 -11.48
N PRO A 41 25.25 4.17 -10.47
CA PRO A 41 25.26 4.58 -9.09
C PRO A 41 26.69 4.93 -8.64
N GLU A 42 26.82 5.92 -7.77
CA GLU A 42 28.04 6.29 -7.04
C GLU A 42 27.69 6.38 -5.56
N ILE A 43 28.46 5.69 -4.71
CA ILE A 43 28.26 5.71 -3.27
C ILE A 43 29.54 6.21 -2.61
N ASP A 44 29.42 7.25 -1.78
CA ASP A 44 30.49 7.70 -0.93
C ASP A 44 30.05 7.80 0.53
N PHE A 45 31.01 7.63 1.42
CA PHE A 45 30.82 7.67 2.88
C PHE A 45 31.62 8.83 3.44
N PRO A 46 31.04 10.04 3.56
CA PRO A 46 31.77 11.23 4.02
C PRO A 46 32.33 11.07 5.44
N ASP A 47 31.67 10.27 6.26
CA ASP A 47 32.06 9.91 7.63
C ASP A 47 31.51 8.50 7.99
N ASN A 48 31.76 8.07 9.24
CA ASN A 48 31.36 6.75 9.72
C ASN A 48 29.82 6.57 9.84
N SER A 49 29.05 7.66 9.86
CA SER A 49 27.62 7.66 10.10
C SER A 49 26.78 8.02 8.87
N SER A 50 27.39 8.72 7.90
CA SER A 50 26.70 9.28 6.73
C SER A 50 26.96 8.49 5.46
N VAL A 51 26.04 8.61 4.51
CA VAL A 51 26.15 8.07 3.17
C VAL A 51 25.56 9.04 2.16
N ASN A 52 26.25 9.19 1.02
CA ASN A 52 25.73 9.85 -0.16
C ASN A 52 25.57 8.81 -1.26
N LEU A 53 24.38 8.69 -1.80
CA LEU A 53 24.12 7.95 -3.01
C LEU A 53 23.79 8.93 -4.12
N ARG A 54 24.58 8.94 -5.18
CA ARG A 54 24.28 9.61 -6.43
C ARG A 54 23.91 8.55 -7.44
N TYR A 55 23.01 8.86 -8.35
CA TYR A 55 22.78 7.99 -9.49
C TYR A 55 22.35 8.80 -10.69
N ARG A 56 22.72 8.33 -11.88
CA ARG A 56 22.34 8.87 -13.18
C ARG A 56 21.63 7.78 -13.98
N VAL A 57 20.60 8.15 -14.70
CA VAL A 57 19.82 7.24 -15.55
C VAL A 57 19.90 7.75 -16.98
N PHE A 58 20.32 6.88 -17.88
CA PHE A 58 20.45 7.16 -19.30
C PHE A 58 19.48 6.31 -20.11
N ASP A 59 18.73 6.94 -20.97
CA ASP A 59 17.99 6.28 -22.05
C ASP A 59 18.96 6.08 -23.23
N VAL A 60 19.31 4.82 -23.47
CA VAL A 60 20.29 4.47 -24.51
C VAL A 60 19.69 4.60 -25.90
N VAL A 61 18.39 4.34 -26.05
CA VAL A 61 17.67 4.45 -27.32
C VAL A 61 17.58 5.91 -27.76
N LEU A 62 17.17 6.79 -26.83
CA LEU A 62 17.02 8.22 -27.08
C LEU A 62 18.33 9.02 -26.94
N GLU A 63 19.44 8.37 -26.57
CA GLU A 63 20.77 8.97 -26.37
C GLU A 63 20.78 10.17 -25.43
N LYS A 64 20.08 10.08 -24.31
CA LYS A 64 19.99 11.18 -23.33
C LYS A 64 20.04 10.71 -21.89
N GLU A 65 20.54 11.59 -21.02
CA GLU A 65 20.36 11.46 -19.58
C GLU A 65 18.92 11.89 -19.22
N ILE A 66 18.17 11.00 -18.59
CA ILE A 66 16.78 11.26 -18.19
C ILE A 66 16.64 11.61 -16.71
N ARG A 67 17.62 11.25 -15.87
CA ARG A 67 17.64 11.62 -14.45
C ARG A 67 19.06 11.64 -13.89
N ALA A 68 19.36 12.70 -13.11
CA ALA A 68 20.45 12.73 -12.15
C ALA A 68 19.88 13.03 -10.75
N SER A 69 20.28 12.28 -9.75
CA SER A 69 19.74 12.44 -8.40
C SER A 69 20.80 12.17 -7.34
N LYS A 70 20.63 12.82 -6.17
CA LYS A 70 21.48 12.64 -5.01
C LYS A 70 20.63 12.47 -3.77
N ILE A 71 20.92 11.43 -2.99
CA ILE A 71 20.21 11.10 -1.76
C ILE A 71 21.25 11.08 -0.62
N PHE A 72 20.97 11.85 0.43
CA PHE A 72 21.77 11.89 1.65
C PHE A 72 21.04 11.13 2.75
N GLY A 73 21.78 10.48 3.62
CA GLY A 73 21.21 9.86 4.79
C GLY A 73 22.22 9.24 5.73
N LEU A 74 21.68 8.57 6.75
CA LEU A 74 22.51 7.82 7.68
C LEU A 74 22.88 6.45 7.09
N ARG A 75 24.08 6.00 7.37
CA ARG A 75 24.56 4.67 6.97
C ARG A 75 23.67 3.54 7.51
N SER A 76 23.07 3.73 8.69
CA SER A 76 22.06 2.82 9.25
C SER A 76 20.81 2.66 8.36
N ASN A 77 20.53 3.65 7.50
CA ASN A 77 19.36 3.69 6.62
C ASN A 77 19.72 3.38 5.16
N LEU A 78 20.88 2.79 4.89
CA LEU A 78 21.38 2.53 3.54
C LEU A 78 20.35 1.77 2.68
N ARG A 79 19.66 0.79 3.27
CA ARG A 79 18.60 0.04 2.59
C ARG A 79 17.44 0.93 2.14
N GLN A 80 16.97 1.83 3.00
CA GLN A 80 15.90 2.78 2.67
C GLN A 80 16.34 3.75 1.57
N ILE A 81 17.59 4.20 1.61
CA ILE A 81 18.19 5.04 0.57
C ILE A 81 18.20 4.30 -0.78
N GLY A 82 18.56 3.01 -0.78
CA GLY A 82 18.47 2.16 -1.98
C GLY A 82 17.04 2.01 -2.51
N HIS A 83 16.04 1.89 -1.63
CA HIS A 83 14.64 1.86 -2.02
C HIS A 83 14.19 3.19 -2.66
N PHE A 84 14.55 4.34 -2.10
CA PHE A 84 14.25 5.65 -2.69
C PHE A 84 14.93 5.84 -4.05
N ALA A 85 16.18 5.39 -4.19
CA ALA A 85 16.85 5.40 -5.49
C ALA A 85 16.12 4.49 -6.50
N SER A 86 15.74 3.27 -6.08
CA SER A 86 14.97 2.35 -6.92
C SER A 86 13.66 2.97 -7.41
N ASP A 87 12.91 3.64 -6.51
CA ASP A 87 11.65 4.32 -6.88
C ASP A 87 11.89 5.47 -7.86
N GLY A 88 12.93 6.28 -7.61
CA GLY A 88 13.28 7.36 -8.51
C GLY A 88 13.75 6.89 -9.90
N ILE A 89 14.49 5.79 -9.99
CA ILE A 89 14.88 5.16 -11.26
C ILE A 89 13.64 4.64 -11.98
N PHE A 90 12.78 3.89 -11.27
CA PHE A 90 11.54 3.35 -11.79
C PHE A 90 10.65 4.45 -12.39
N GLU A 91 10.44 5.53 -11.63
CA GLU A 91 9.66 6.69 -12.05
C GLU A 91 10.23 7.37 -13.30
N SER A 92 11.57 7.50 -13.38
CA SER A 92 12.21 8.16 -14.53
C SER A 92 12.08 7.38 -15.83
N ILE A 93 11.95 6.06 -15.74
CA ILE A 93 11.83 5.15 -16.89
C ILE A 93 10.36 4.99 -17.32
N LEU A 94 9.46 4.73 -16.34
CA LEU A 94 8.07 4.36 -16.62
C LEU A 94 7.06 5.52 -16.47
N GLY A 95 7.49 6.66 -15.91
CA GLY A 95 6.65 7.86 -15.78
C GLY A 95 5.67 7.83 -14.60
N PHE A 96 5.70 6.81 -13.75
CA PHE A 96 4.87 6.74 -12.53
C PHE A 96 5.69 6.25 -11.33
N PRO A 97 5.27 6.59 -10.08
CA PRO A 97 6.05 6.32 -8.88
C PRO A 97 6.34 4.84 -8.67
N GLY A 98 7.55 4.51 -8.21
CA GLY A 98 7.90 3.19 -7.73
C GLY A 98 7.28 2.88 -6.36
N VAL A 99 7.39 1.61 -5.93
CA VAL A 99 6.81 1.13 -4.67
C VAL A 99 7.84 0.50 -3.73
N ALA A 100 9.13 0.58 -4.06
CA ALA A 100 10.19 -0.06 -3.28
C ALA A 100 10.30 0.52 -1.86
N SER A 101 10.10 1.83 -1.70
CA SER A 101 10.14 2.52 -0.41
C SER A 101 8.86 2.39 0.42
N THR A 102 7.83 1.73 -0.11
CA THR A 102 6.58 1.51 0.62
C THR A 102 6.71 0.45 1.72
N LYS A 103 5.71 0.37 2.57
CA LYS A 103 5.64 -0.63 3.63
C LYS A 103 4.43 -1.54 3.43
N ILE A 104 4.61 -2.81 3.79
CA ILE A 104 3.51 -3.76 3.85
C ILE A 104 3.11 -4.02 5.30
N MET A 105 1.83 -4.25 5.51
CA MET A 105 1.26 -4.65 6.79
C MET A 105 0.53 -5.97 6.60
N TYR A 106 0.75 -6.90 7.52
CA TYR A 106 0.17 -8.23 7.43
C TYR A 106 -0.04 -8.85 8.80
N VAL A 107 -0.99 -9.77 8.88
CA VAL A 107 -1.24 -10.60 10.06
C VAL A 107 -0.62 -11.98 9.81
N ASN A 108 0.20 -12.42 10.74
CA ASN A 108 0.71 -13.78 10.80
C ASN A 108 -0.10 -14.55 11.85
N TYR A 109 -0.62 -15.69 11.47
CA TYR A 109 -1.28 -16.65 12.35
C TYR A 109 -0.37 -17.85 12.59
N SER A 110 -0.29 -18.30 13.80
CA SER A 110 0.36 -19.55 14.18
C SER A 110 -0.47 -20.27 15.25
N ASN A 111 -0.51 -21.59 15.15
CA ASN A 111 -1.04 -22.46 16.17
C ASN A 111 0.08 -23.43 16.59
N PHE A 112 0.45 -23.40 17.85
CA PHE A 112 1.46 -24.28 18.41
C PHE A 112 0.93 -24.87 19.73
N ASN A 113 0.82 -26.20 19.83
CA ASN A 113 0.24 -26.90 20.98
C ASN A 113 -1.14 -26.37 21.39
N ASP A 114 -2.03 -26.15 20.41
CA ASP A 114 -3.38 -25.58 20.58
C ASP A 114 -3.41 -24.12 21.10
N GLU A 115 -2.27 -23.47 21.17
CA GLU A 115 -2.19 -22.04 21.48
C GLU A 115 -2.18 -21.23 20.17
N GLU A 116 -3.32 -20.60 19.87
CA GLU A 116 -3.44 -19.67 18.74
C GLU A 116 -2.74 -18.35 19.03
N THR A 117 -2.00 -17.86 18.07
CA THR A 117 -1.35 -16.54 18.18
C THR A 117 -1.49 -15.78 16.86
N TYR A 118 -1.99 -14.56 16.96
CA TYR A 118 -2.11 -13.60 15.87
C TYR A 118 -1.13 -12.47 16.07
N LYS A 119 -0.30 -12.18 15.06
CA LYS A 119 0.73 -11.14 15.14
C LYS A 119 0.55 -10.16 13.97
N LEU A 120 0.32 -8.90 14.29
CA LEU A 120 0.28 -7.82 13.30
C LEU A 120 1.69 -7.27 13.12
N PHE A 121 2.21 -7.35 11.89
CA PHE A 121 3.53 -6.88 11.51
C PHE A 121 3.47 -5.76 10.49
N ILE A 122 4.51 -4.92 10.51
CA ILE A 122 4.89 -4.03 9.41
C ILE A 122 6.29 -4.42 8.97
N SER A 123 6.54 -4.39 7.66
CA SER A 123 7.88 -4.53 7.08
C SER A 123 8.07 -3.61 5.89
N ASP A 124 9.29 -3.50 5.39
CA ASP A 124 9.55 -2.93 4.09
C ASP A 124 8.88 -3.78 3.00
N SER A 125 8.67 -3.23 1.80
CA SER A 125 8.00 -3.90 0.68
C SER A 125 8.66 -5.22 0.28
N ASP A 126 9.94 -5.41 0.62
CA ASP A 126 10.72 -6.62 0.36
C ASP A 126 10.75 -7.62 1.54
N GLY A 127 10.01 -7.33 2.61
CA GLY A 127 9.89 -8.17 3.81
C GLY A 127 10.95 -7.94 4.88
N PHE A 128 11.93 -7.05 4.65
CA PHE A 128 12.92 -6.67 5.67
C PHE A 128 12.37 -5.70 6.71
N ASN A 129 13.17 -5.42 7.76
CA ASN A 129 12.84 -4.49 8.84
C ASN A 129 11.47 -4.78 9.48
N ARG A 130 11.17 -6.09 9.64
CA ARG A 130 9.92 -6.52 10.26
C ARG A 130 9.79 -6.02 11.69
N LYS A 131 8.74 -5.24 11.94
CA LYS A 131 8.37 -4.72 13.25
C LYS A 131 7.07 -5.34 13.70
N LEU A 132 7.05 -5.94 14.89
CA LEU A 132 5.83 -6.39 15.55
C LEU A 132 5.09 -5.18 16.13
N LEU A 133 3.83 -4.99 15.74
CA LEU A 133 2.95 -3.95 16.27
C LEU A 133 2.06 -4.49 17.39
N LEU A 134 1.54 -5.69 17.23
CA LEU A 134 0.60 -6.31 18.17
C LEU A 134 0.74 -7.82 18.11
N GLN A 135 0.68 -8.47 19.28
CA GLN A 135 0.47 -9.90 19.43
C GLN A 135 -0.76 -10.14 20.30
N SER A 136 -1.61 -11.08 19.89
CA SER A 136 -2.88 -11.41 20.58
C SER A 136 -3.17 -12.89 20.44
N PRO A 137 -3.76 -13.54 21.50
CA PRO A 137 -4.33 -14.87 21.36
C PRO A 137 -5.69 -14.85 20.65
N TYR A 138 -6.22 -13.65 20.35
CA TYR A 138 -7.49 -13.48 19.63
C TYR A 138 -7.26 -13.00 18.19
N PRO A 139 -8.17 -13.33 17.26
CA PRO A 139 -8.05 -12.91 15.87
C PRO A 139 -7.85 -11.42 15.69
N ILE A 140 -6.94 -11.07 14.79
CA ILE A 140 -6.73 -9.73 14.25
C ILE A 140 -6.99 -9.83 12.75
N ILE A 141 -7.92 -9.04 12.23
CA ILE A 141 -8.29 -9.09 10.82
C ILE A 141 -8.40 -7.71 10.18
N SER A 142 -8.37 -7.68 8.86
CA SER A 142 -8.63 -6.50 8.02
C SER A 142 -7.81 -5.26 8.40
N PRO A 143 -6.47 -5.36 8.53
CA PRO A 143 -5.66 -4.20 8.82
C PRO A 143 -5.65 -3.20 7.65
N ALA A 144 -5.71 -1.90 7.93
CA ALA A 144 -5.74 -0.81 6.96
C ALA A 144 -4.87 0.37 7.41
N TRP A 145 -4.02 0.89 6.51
CA TRP A 145 -3.19 2.07 6.75
C TRP A 145 -4.00 3.35 6.74
N SER A 146 -3.65 4.28 7.65
CA SER A 146 -4.07 5.66 7.52
C SER A 146 -3.39 6.33 6.32
N PRO A 147 -4.00 7.37 5.71
CA PRO A 147 -3.44 8.05 4.53
C PRO A 147 -2.03 8.64 4.75
N ASP A 148 -1.73 9.04 5.97
CA ASP A 148 -0.43 9.59 6.36
C ASP A 148 0.58 8.53 6.85
N SER A 149 0.19 7.26 6.81
CA SER A 149 0.99 6.10 7.24
C SER A 149 1.45 6.12 8.71
N LYS A 150 0.82 6.95 9.56
CA LYS A 150 1.15 7.05 10.99
C LYS A 150 0.34 6.12 11.86
N GLU A 151 -0.84 5.74 11.40
CA GLU A 151 -1.78 4.90 12.13
C GLU A 151 -2.24 3.71 11.30
N VAL A 152 -2.70 2.69 11.98
CA VAL A 152 -3.34 1.51 11.38
C VAL A 152 -4.68 1.25 12.06
N ALA A 153 -5.72 1.02 11.26
CA ALA A 153 -6.99 0.50 11.75
C ALA A 153 -7.03 -1.01 11.54
N TYR A 154 -7.62 -1.74 12.48
CA TYR A 154 -7.83 -3.18 12.35
C TYR A 154 -9.00 -3.63 13.24
N VAL A 155 -9.50 -4.81 12.99
CA VAL A 155 -10.50 -5.46 13.86
C VAL A 155 -9.79 -6.46 14.76
N SER A 156 -10.11 -6.42 16.07
CA SER A 156 -9.64 -7.38 17.06
C SER A 156 -10.81 -7.96 17.85
N PHE A 157 -10.67 -9.22 18.24
CA PHE A 157 -11.66 -9.95 19.04
C PHE A 157 -11.28 -10.04 20.52
N GLU A 158 -10.27 -9.31 20.98
CA GLU A 158 -9.76 -9.34 22.37
C GLU A 158 -10.81 -8.98 23.44
N THR A 159 -11.89 -8.29 23.07
CA THR A 159 -13.00 -7.96 23.97
C THR A 159 -14.14 -8.97 23.92
N GLY A 160 -13.93 -10.16 23.33
CA GLY A 160 -14.94 -11.19 23.09
C GLY A 160 -15.89 -10.86 21.93
N LYS A 161 -15.78 -9.69 21.32
CA LYS A 161 -16.58 -9.22 20.19
C LYS A 161 -15.71 -8.46 19.19
N ALA A 162 -16.10 -8.48 17.91
CA ALA A 162 -15.41 -7.73 16.87
C ALA A 162 -15.41 -6.23 17.22
N SER A 163 -14.24 -5.67 17.34
CA SER A 163 -14.03 -4.27 17.74
C SER A 163 -12.98 -3.63 16.87
N VAL A 164 -13.20 -2.37 16.44
CA VAL A 164 -12.26 -1.62 15.61
C VAL A 164 -11.32 -0.82 16.51
N TYR A 165 -10.04 -1.03 16.29
CA TYR A 165 -8.96 -0.29 16.94
C TYR A 165 -8.21 0.55 15.93
N ILE A 166 -7.70 1.69 16.39
CA ILE A 166 -6.68 2.48 15.70
C ILE A 166 -5.43 2.46 16.58
N GLN A 167 -4.30 2.13 15.96
CA GLN A 167 -3.01 2.06 16.64
C GLN A 167 -1.99 2.96 15.94
N ASN A 168 -1.29 3.78 16.73
CA ASN A 168 -0.15 4.56 16.24
C ASN A 168 1.06 3.66 16.03
N VAL A 169 1.65 3.72 14.83
CA VAL A 169 2.75 2.83 14.40
C VAL A 169 4.05 3.08 15.17
N SER A 170 4.32 4.34 15.52
CA SER A 170 5.56 4.73 16.18
C SER A 170 5.50 4.45 17.68
N THR A 171 4.42 4.89 18.34
CA THR A 171 4.27 4.81 19.80
C THR A 171 3.63 3.52 20.28
N GLY A 172 2.95 2.77 19.41
CA GLY A 172 2.17 1.58 19.78
C GLY A 172 0.87 1.89 20.50
N ARG A 173 0.54 3.18 20.78
CA ARG A 173 -0.70 3.56 21.47
C ARG A 173 -1.93 3.13 20.68
N ARG A 174 -2.87 2.47 21.35
CA ARG A 174 -4.09 1.91 20.78
C ARG A 174 -5.33 2.64 21.32
N ASN A 175 -6.28 2.88 20.44
CA ASN A 175 -7.58 3.47 20.79
C ASN A 175 -8.70 2.58 20.25
N LEU A 176 -9.63 2.17 21.09
CA LEU A 176 -10.88 1.53 20.69
C LEU A 176 -11.80 2.63 20.10
N VAL A 177 -12.15 2.49 18.82
CA VAL A 177 -12.97 3.49 18.11
C VAL A 177 -14.40 3.02 17.87
N LEU A 178 -14.61 1.70 17.74
CA LEU A 178 -15.94 1.11 17.59
C LEU A 178 -16.01 -0.26 18.28
N LYS A 179 -17.04 -0.46 19.09
CA LYS A 179 -17.43 -1.77 19.65
C LYS A 179 -18.91 -1.98 19.38
N LYS A 180 -19.25 -3.11 18.79
CA LYS A 180 -20.63 -3.50 18.50
C LYS A 180 -20.91 -4.91 19.05
N ASN A 181 -22.18 -5.24 19.27
CA ASN A 181 -22.61 -6.59 19.63
C ASN A 181 -22.72 -7.52 18.41
N THR A 182 -22.54 -6.97 17.22
CA THR A 182 -22.60 -7.63 15.92
C THR A 182 -21.21 -7.69 15.29
N GLN A 183 -21.06 -8.46 14.23
CA GLN A 183 -19.79 -8.54 13.51
C GLN A 183 -19.46 -7.21 12.84
N VAL A 184 -18.19 -6.84 12.91
CA VAL A 184 -17.61 -5.66 12.27
C VAL A 184 -16.39 -6.12 11.47
N SER A 185 -16.20 -5.60 10.26
CA SER A 185 -15.06 -5.98 9.41
C SER A 185 -14.66 -4.85 8.45
N SER A 186 -13.54 -5.06 7.77
CA SER A 186 -13.08 -4.29 6.62
C SER A 186 -13.06 -2.77 6.81
N PRO A 187 -12.40 -2.24 7.87
CA PRO A 187 -12.23 -0.81 7.99
C PRO A 187 -11.37 -0.27 6.85
N SER A 188 -11.77 0.87 6.28
CA SER A 188 -11.06 1.57 5.21
C SER A 188 -11.04 3.06 5.48
N TRP A 189 -9.86 3.67 5.43
CA TRP A 189 -9.67 5.08 5.73
C TRP A 189 -10.11 5.99 4.59
N SER A 190 -10.80 7.08 4.93
CA SER A 190 -11.00 8.18 3.99
C SER A 190 -9.67 8.88 3.69
N PRO A 191 -9.47 9.46 2.49
CA PRO A 191 -8.20 10.12 2.11
C PRO A 191 -7.78 11.27 3.03
N ASN A 192 -8.74 11.91 3.69
CA ASN A 192 -8.47 12.98 4.65
C ASN A 192 -8.23 12.49 6.10
N GLY A 193 -8.24 11.17 6.34
CA GLY A 193 -8.02 10.55 7.64
C GLY A 193 -9.10 10.80 8.70
N LYS A 194 -10.25 11.38 8.34
CA LYS A 194 -11.27 11.77 9.33
C LYS A 194 -12.38 10.74 9.52
N PHE A 195 -12.50 9.79 8.59
CA PHE A 195 -13.56 8.78 8.56
C PHE A 195 -12.99 7.39 8.30
N LEU A 196 -13.73 6.38 8.77
CA LEU A 196 -13.57 4.99 8.33
C LEU A 196 -14.87 4.52 7.68
N ALA A 197 -14.77 3.91 6.51
CA ALA A 197 -15.83 3.05 6.01
C ALA A 197 -15.66 1.66 6.64
N ILE A 198 -16.74 1.07 7.12
CA ILE A 198 -16.72 -0.18 7.90
C ILE A 198 -17.91 -1.02 7.48
N THR A 199 -17.72 -2.33 7.36
CA THR A 199 -18.81 -3.29 7.19
C THR A 199 -19.36 -3.68 8.56
N ILE A 200 -20.67 -3.57 8.77
CA ILE A 200 -21.35 -3.98 10.01
C ILE A 200 -22.50 -4.92 9.66
N HIS A 201 -22.58 -6.06 10.36
CA HIS A 201 -23.67 -7.03 10.23
C HIS A 201 -24.78 -6.66 11.22
N GLU A 202 -25.70 -5.81 10.83
CA GLU A 202 -26.87 -5.43 11.62
C GLU A 202 -28.16 -5.94 10.94
N GLY A 203 -29.06 -6.59 11.71
CA GLY A 203 -30.29 -7.10 11.14
C GLY A 203 -30.16 -8.30 10.20
N GLY A 204 -29.04 -9.07 10.32
CA GLY A 204 -28.83 -10.31 9.54
C GLY A 204 -28.12 -10.08 8.21
N ASN A 205 -27.77 -8.84 7.85
CA ASN A 205 -27.11 -8.52 6.59
C ASN A 205 -25.93 -7.55 6.75
N PRO A 206 -24.78 -7.81 6.08
CA PRO A 206 -23.66 -6.88 6.06
C PRO A 206 -23.96 -5.63 5.24
N GLU A 207 -23.71 -4.47 5.83
CA GLU A 207 -23.91 -3.16 5.20
C GLU A 207 -22.73 -2.25 5.46
N ILE A 208 -22.55 -1.25 4.62
CA ILE A 208 -21.48 -0.25 4.75
C ILE A 208 -21.95 0.90 5.64
N TYR A 209 -21.11 1.23 6.60
CA TYR A 209 -21.27 2.38 7.51
C TYR A 209 -20.07 3.30 7.42
N ILE A 210 -20.30 4.60 7.65
CA ILE A 210 -19.26 5.61 7.80
C ILE A 210 -19.15 6.00 9.27
N LEU A 211 -17.98 5.73 9.86
CA LEU A 211 -17.61 6.15 11.22
C LEU A 211 -16.82 7.45 11.13
N LYS A 212 -17.32 8.52 11.76
CA LYS A 212 -16.60 9.76 11.94
C LYS A 212 -15.73 9.67 13.18
N LEU A 213 -14.41 9.82 13.05
CA LEU A 213 -13.46 9.54 14.14
C LEU A 213 -13.50 10.56 15.25
N LYS A 214 -13.86 11.83 14.96
CA LYS A 214 -13.88 12.93 15.93
C LYS A 214 -14.89 12.70 17.07
N ASP A 215 -16.10 12.28 16.72
CA ASP A 215 -17.23 12.17 17.66
C ASP A 215 -17.80 10.73 17.72
N LYS A 216 -17.18 9.81 16.98
CA LYS A 216 -17.59 8.39 16.87
C LYS A 216 -19.02 8.20 16.36
N SER A 217 -19.59 9.20 15.68
CA SER A 217 -20.89 9.08 15.04
C SER A 217 -20.82 8.10 13.86
N LEU A 218 -21.88 7.30 13.73
CA LEU A 218 -21.97 6.23 12.74
C LEU A 218 -23.16 6.50 11.83
N THR A 219 -22.94 6.54 10.52
CA THR A 219 -23.95 6.75 9.50
C THR A 219 -24.01 5.53 8.57
N ARG A 220 -25.17 4.91 8.44
CA ARG A 220 -25.39 3.81 7.47
C ARG A 220 -25.36 4.38 6.05
N LEU A 221 -24.52 3.81 5.19
CA LEU A 221 -24.36 4.25 3.80
C LEU A 221 -25.19 3.39 2.85
N THR A 222 -25.25 2.08 3.06
CA THR A 222 -26.02 1.14 2.25
C THR A 222 -27.15 0.53 3.06
N ASN A 223 -28.24 0.17 2.35
CA ASN A 223 -29.39 -0.50 2.93
C ASN A 223 -30.03 -1.38 1.84
N HIS A 224 -29.64 -2.66 1.82
CA HIS A 224 -30.09 -3.61 0.83
C HIS A 224 -30.20 -5.01 1.45
N TYR A 225 -31.01 -5.89 0.90
CA TYR A 225 -31.13 -7.29 1.39
C TYR A 225 -29.92 -8.17 1.01
N SER A 226 -29.10 -7.72 0.06
CA SER A 226 -27.87 -8.40 -0.37
C SER A 226 -26.66 -7.93 0.44
N ILE A 227 -25.61 -8.74 0.46
CA ILE A 227 -24.36 -8.45 1.14
C ILE A 227 -23.66 -7.24 0.50
N ASP A 228 -23.40 -6.20 1.28
CA ASP A 228 -22.56 -5.05 0.93
C ASP A 228 -21.34 -5.01 1.87
N THR A 229 -20.12 -5.14 1.32
CA THR A 229 -18.89 -5.30 2.11
C THR A 229 -17.66 -4.70 1.42
N GLU A 230 -16.52 -4.67 2.13
CA GLU A 230 -15.21 -4.34 1.57
C GLU A 230 -15.15 -2.96 0.89
N ALA A 231 -15.67 -1.96 1.58
CA ALA A 231 -15.70 -0.59 1.09
C ALA A 231 -14.29 0.00 0.92
N ASN A 232 -14.08 0.70 -0.19
CA ASN A 232 -12.85 1.44 -0.47
C ASN A 232 -13.17 2.85 -0.98
N TRP A 233 -12.41 3.84 -0.49
CA TRP A 233 -12.61 5.24 -0.84
C TRP A 233 -11.95 5.59 -2.18
N SER A 234 -12.59 6.46 -2.96
CA SER A 234 -11.91 7.14 -4.06
C SER A 234 -10.86 8.12 -3.52
N ALA A 235 -9.83 8.39 -4.31
CA ALA A 235 -8.76 9.32 -3.95
C ALA A 235 -9.25 10.73 -3.55
N LYS A 236 -10.31 11.20 -4.19
CA LYS A 236 -10.97 12.49 -3.85
C LYS A 236 -11.89 12.42 -2.63
N GLY A 237 -12.13 11.22 -2.07
CA GLY A 237 -12.98 11.00 -0.90
C GLY A 237 -14.47 11.32 -1.12
N ASN A 238 -14.91 11.45 -2.37
CA ASN A 238 -16.29 11.77 -2.72
C ASN A 238 -17.11 10.56 -3.16
N LYS A 239 -16.49 9.39 -3.31
CA LYS A 239 -17.12 8.15 -3.71
C LYS A 239 -16.59 6.99 -2.85
N ILE A 240 -17.41 5.97 -2.72
CA ILE A 240 -17.04 4.68 -2.13
C ILE A 240 -17.37 3.60 -3.13
N MET A 241 -16.38 2.75 -3.41
CA MET A 241 -16.55 1.48 -4.11
C MET A 241 -16.68 0.36 -3.09
N PHE A 242 -17.51 -0.62 -3.34
CA PHE A 242 -17.72 -1.75 -2.45
C PHE A 242 -18.13 -3.00 -3.23
N THR A 243 -17.97 -4.15 -2.60
CA THR A 243 -18.44 -5.44 -3.10
C THR A 243 -19.90 -5.63 -2.73
N SER A 244 -20.74 -5.99 -3.70
CA SER A 244 -22.17 -6.27 -3.46
C SER A 244 -22.64 -7.50 -4.22
N SER A 245 -23.49 -8.32 -3.58
CA SER A 245 -24.15 -9.47 -4.21
C SER A 245 -25.52 -9.15 -4.80
N ARG A 246 -25.92 -7.87 -4.93
CA ARG A 246 -27.23 -7.43 -5.39
C ARG A 246 -27.60 -7.81 -6.83
N SER A 247 -26.62 -8.21 -7.64
CA SER A 247 -26.83 -8.73 -9.00
C SER A 247 -26.75 -10.26 -9.08
N GLY A 248 -26.86 -10.96 -7.95
CA GLY A 248 -26.78 -12.43 -7.85
C GLY A 248 -25.42 -12.92 -7.40
N THR A 249 -24.35 -12.49 -8.05
CA THR A 249 -22.95 -12.80 -7.69
C THR A 249 -22.21 -11.53 -7.21
N PRO A 250 -21.11 -11.66 -6.44
CA PRO A 250 -20.34 -10.50 -5.99
C PRO A 250 -19.79 -9.69 -7.15
N GLN A 251 -20.10 -8.40 -7.17
CA GLN A 251 -19.67 -7.43 -8.16
C GLN A 251 -19.29 -6.12 -7.47
N LEU A 252 -18.50 -5.29 -8.16
CA LEU A 252 -18.13 -3.97 -7.65
C LEU A 252 -19.20 -2.94 -7.99
N TYR A 253 -19.54 -2.15 -6.97
CA TYR A 253 -20.48 -1.03 -7.05
C TYR A 253 -19.85 0.24 -6.52
N GLU A 254 -20.30 1.38 -7.03
CA GLU A 254 -19.88 2.71 -6.60
C GLU A 254 -21.09 3.50 -6.09
N ILE A 255 -20.89 4.21 -4.98
CA ILE A 255 -21.84 5.20 -4.48
C ILE A 255 -21.15 6.57 -4.33
N ASN A 256 -21.83 7.64 -4.80
CA ASN A 256 -21.37 8.99 -4.63
C ASN A 256 -21.91 9.55 -3.32
N LEU A 257 -21.01 10.02 -2.43
CA LEU A 257 -21.38 10.53 -1.11
C LEU A 257 -22.18 11.84 -1.14
N ARG A 258 -22.18 12.58 -2.26
CA ARG A 258 -23.06 13.74 -2.46
C ARG A 258 -24.50 13.36 -2.84
N SER A 259 -24.73 12.08 -3.14
CA SER A 259 -26.00 11.54 -3.59
C SER A 259 -26.42 10.34 -2.75
N ILE A 260 -26.18 10.40 -1.43
CA ILE A 260 -26.60 9.36 -0.47
C ILE A 260 -28.11 9.16 -0.60
N GLY A 261 -28.53 7.90 -0.68
CA GLY A 261 -29.94 7.51 -0.93
C GLY A 261 -30.29 7.20 -2.39
N LYS A 262 -29.41 7.48 -3.36
CA LYS A 262 -29.53 6.97 -4.72
C LYS A 262 -28.96 5.56 -4.82
N ASN A 263 -29.47 4.78 -5.79
CA ASN A 263 -28.98 3.42 -6.03
C ASN A 263 -27.50 3.44 -6.43
N PRO A 264 -26.67 2.57 -5.85
CA PRO A 264 -25.28 2.39 -6.27
C PRO A 264 -25.18 1.98 -7.74
N LYS A 265 -24.16 2.47 -8.43
CA LYS A 265 -23.86 2.13 -9.82
C LYS A 265 -22.96 0.88 -9.85
N ARG A 266 -23.35 -0.16 -10.59
CA ARG A 266 -22.46 -1.30 -10.88
C ARG A 266 -21.31 -0.84 -11.75
N ILE A 267 -20.09 -1.35 -11.47
CA ILE A 267 -18.85 -1.00 -12.17
C ILE A 267 -18.34 -2.18 -12.99
N THR A 268 -18.44 -3.41 -12.47
CA THR A 268 -17.96 -4.62 -13.14
C THR A 268 -19.09 -5.38 -13.80
N TYR A 269 -18.88 -5.81 -15.04
CA TYR A 269 -19.89 -6.51 -15.85
C TYR A 269 -19.37 -7.84 -16.40
N GLU A 270 -18.05 -8.05 -16.40
CA GLU A 270 -17.41 -9.26 -16.86
C GLU A 270 -16.97 -10.12 -15.65
N GLY A 271 -17.01 -11.43 -15.82
CA GLY A 271 -16.69 -12.41 -14.77
C GLY A 271 -17.80 -12.59 -13.74
N ASP A 272 -17.82 -13.77 -13.14
CA ASP A 272 -18.86 -14.18 -12.18
C ASP A 272 -18.58 -13.72 -10.75
N TYR A 273 -17.34 -13.32 -10.46
CA TYR A 273 -16.93 -12.91 -9.13
C TYR A 273 -15.92 -11.76 -9.18
N ASN A 274 -16.35 -10.58 -8.77
CA ASN A 274 -15.51 -9.39 -8.64
C ASN A 274 -15.67 -8.82 -7.23
N ALA A 275 -14.60 -8.87 -6.43
CA ALA A 275 -14.60 -8.43 -5.02
C ALA A 275 -13.31 -7.70 -4.66
N ARG A 276 -13.32 -6.97 -3.54
CA ARG A 276 -12.18 -6.25 -2.94
C ARG A 276 -11.47 -5.31 -3.93
N GLY A 277 -12.25 -4.58 -4.72
CA GLY A 277 -11.70 -3.62 -5.67
C GLY A 277 -10.88 -2.54 -4.98
N SER A 278 -9.76 -2.16 -5.57
CA SER A 278 -8.94 -1.02 -5.16
C SER A 278 -8.96 0.06 -6.24
N LEU A 279 -9.23 1.29 -5.83
CA LEU A 279 -9.18 2.43 -6.76
C LEU A 279 -7.75 2.96 -6.85
N SER A 280 -7.16 2.85 -8.05
CA SER A 280 -5.84 3.38 -8.31
C SER A 280 -5.84 4.91 -8.30
N LEU A 281 -4.78 5.50 -7.71
CA LEU A 281 -4.54 6.96 -7.75
C LEU A 281 -3.97 7.43 -9.08
N ILE A 282 -3.46 6.51 -9.90
CA ILE A 282 -2.68 6.81 -11.11
C ILE A 282 -3.57 6.99 -12.34
N HIS A 283 -4.80 6.48 -12.29
CA HIS A 283 -5.73 6.47 -13.43
C HIS A 283 -6.95 7.40 -13.24
N ILE A 284 -6.77 8.51 -12.49
CA ILE A 284 -7.84 9.50 -12.29
C ILE A 284 -7.49 10.80 -13.00
#